data_7a4d86abbf033503af5f149e868b6ca0
#
_entry.id   7a4d86abbf033503af5f149e868b6ca0
#
_cell.length_a   1.000
_cell.length_b   1.000
_cell.length_c   1.000
_cell.angle_alpha   90.00
_cell.angle_beta   90.00
_cell.angle_gamma   90.00
#
_symmetry.space_group_name_H-M   'P 1'
#
loop_
_entity.id
_entity.type
_entity.pdbx_description
1 polymer ?
#
loop_
_entity_poly.entity_id
_entity_poly.type
_entity_poly.pdbx_seq_one_letter_code
_entity_poly.pdbx_strand_id
1 'polypeptide(L)'
;MTNLQTFELPTEVIGSAADISLGRALIQAWQKDGILQIKTDSEQNRKTQEAMAASKQFCKEPLTFKSSCVSDLTYSGYVASGEEVTAGKPDFPEIFTVCKDLPVSDQRVKAGWPCHGQITPIKKA
;
A
#
# COMPACT_ATOMS: atom_id res chain seq x y z
N MET A 1 -9.53 -1.52 -29.19
CA MET A 1 -8.82 -1.34 -27.91
C MET A 1 -9.39 -0.10 -27.25
N THR A 2 -9.97 -0.23 -26.07
CA THR A 2 -10.50 0.92 -25.31
C THR A 2 -9.31 1.74 -24.83
N ASN A 3 -9.22 2.98 -25.29
CA ASN A 3 -8.13 3.87 -24.86
C ASN A 3 -8.52 4.41 -23.47
N LEU A 4 -7.86 3.91 -22.42
CA LEU A 4 -8.11 4.36 -21.05
C LEU A 4 -7.73 5.83 -20.89
N GLN A 5 -8.56 6.55 -20.16
CA GLN A 5 -8.28 7.96 -19.86
C GLN A 5 -7.13 8.07 -18.87
N THR A 6 -6.15 8.91 -19.20
CA THR A 6 -4.98 9.18 -18.36
C THR A 6 -5.13 10.55 -17.69
N PHE A 7 -4.86 10.58 -16.39
CA PHE A 7 -4.93 11.78 -15.56
C PHE A 7 -3.57 12.14 -14.98
N GLU A 8 -3.34 13.41 -14.82
CA GLU A 8 -2.22 13.96 -14.06
C GLU A 8 -2.76 14.51 -12.74
N LEU A 9 -2.21 14.05 -11.63
CA LEU A 9 -2.64 14.50 -10.30
C LEU A 9 -1.85 15.75 -9.89
N PRO A 10 -2.49 16.72 -9.21
CA PRO A 10 -1.78 17.88 -8.67
C PRO A 10 -0.83 17.43 -7.54
N THR A 11 0.22 18.18 -7.33
CA THR A 11 1.19 17.95 -6.23
C THR A 11 0.52 18.13 -4.87
N GLU A 12 -0.45 19.03 -4.78
CA GLU A 12 -1.21 19.31 -3.58
C GLU A 12 -2.68 19.56 -3.93
N VAL A 13 -3.58 19.03 -3.12
CA VAL A 13 -5.02 19.25 -3.24
C VAL A 13 -5.45 20.29 -2.22
N ILE A 14 -5.87 21.47 -2.69
CA ILE A 14 -6.26 22.60 -1.85
C ILE A 14 -7.77 22.92 -1.91
N GLY A 15 -8.54 22.07 -2.58
CA GLY A 15 -10.00 22.29 -2.74
C GLY A 15 -10.36 23.33 -3.79
N SER A 16 -9.48 23.63 -4.72
CA SER A 16 -9.72 24.58 -5.82
C SER A 16 -10.81 24.07 -6.77
N ALA A 17 -11.34 24.96 -7.60
CA ALA A 17 -12.27 24.59 -8.67
C ALA A 17 -11.66 23.56 -9.63
N ALA A 18 -10.34 23.64 -9.88
CA ALA A 18 -9.61 22.68 -10.69
C ALA A 18 -9.57 21.30 -10.04
N ASP A 19 -9.32 21.22 -8.73
CA ASP A 19 -9.33 19.95 -7.97
C ASP A 19 -10.71 19.29 -8.01
N ILE A 20 -11.76 20.09 -7.83
CA ILE A 20 -13.15 19.60 -7.90
C ILE A 20 -13.47 19.08 -9.30
N SER A 21 -13.04 19.80 -10.34
CA SER A 21 -13.24 19.39 -11.73
C SER A 21 -12.50 18.10 -12.05
N LEU A 22 -11.24 17.97 -11.61
CA LEU A 22 -10.44 16.77 -11.77
C LEU A 22 -11.08 15.58 -11.01
N GLY A 23 -11.53 15.78 -9.77
CA GLY A 23 -12.19 14.76 -8.99
C GLY A 23 -13.45 14.21 -9.67
N ARG A 24 -14.27 15.10 -10.25
CA ARG A 24 -15.45 14.69 -11.04
C ARG A 24 -15.06 13.88 -12.28
N ALA A 25 -14.02 14.29 -12.99
CA ALA A 25 -13.53 13.59 -14.17
C ALA A 25 -13.00 12.20 -13.84
N LEU A 26 -12.27 12.07 -12.71
CA LEU A 26 -11.81 10.76 -12.19
C LEU A 26 -12.98 9.83 -11.86
N ILE A 27 -14.00 10.35 -11.17
CA ILE A 27 -15.21 9.58 -10.83
C ILE A 27 -15.94 9.13 -12.11
N GLN A 28 -16.09 10.02 -13.08
CA GLN A 28 -16.74 9.66 -14.35
C GLN A 28 -15.99 8.58 -15.12
N ALA A 29 -14.66 8.68 -15.19
CA ALA A 29 -13.83 7.65 -15.82
C ALA A 29 -13.95 6.30 -15.11
N TRP A 30 -13.91 6.32 -13.77
CA TRP A 30 -14.12 5.13 -12.95
C TRP A 30 -15.50 4.50 -13.17
N GLN A 31 -16.55 5.31 -13.16
CA GLN A 31 -17.92 4.80 -13.40
C GLN A 31 -18.10 4.22 -14.79
N LYS A 32 -17.43 4.78 -15.78
CA LYS A 32 -17.51 4.32 -17.17
C LYS A 32 -16.74 3.04 -17.42
N ASP A 33 -15.48 2.99 -17.01
CA ASP A 33 -14.52 1.96 -17.45
C ASP A 33 -14.07 1.04 -16.30
N GLY A 34 -14.38 1.35 -15.03
CA GLY A 34 -13.95 0.62 -13.85
C GLY A 34 -12.44 0.74 -13.55
N ILE A 35 -11.69 1.43 -14.42
CA ILE A 35 -10.25 1.60 -14.34
C ILE A 35 -9.85 2.92 -15.01
N LEU A 36 -8.78 3.52 -14.52
CA LEU A 36 -8.18 4.72 -15.11
C LEU A 36 -6.64 4.67 -15.01
N GLN A 37 -5.96 5.52 -15.71
CA GLN A 37 -4.50 5.65 -15.67
C GLN A 37 -4.11 6.96 -14.99
N ILE A 38 -3.09 6.89 -14.13
CA ILE A 38 -2.45 8.06 -13.53
C ILE A 38 -1.05 8.20 -14.12
N LYS A 39 -0.75 9.40 -14.63
CA LYS A 39 0.60 9.74 -15.08
C LYS A 39 1.50 9.91 -13.86
N THR A 40 2.62 9.22 -13.86
CA THR A 40 3.64 9.31 -12.82
C THR A 40 4.89 10.00 -13.37
N ASP A 41 5.61 10.71 -12.51
CA ASP A 41 6.91 11.29 -12.85
C ASP A 41 8.05 10.23 -12.73
N SER A 42 9.26 10.64 -13.10
CA SER A 42 10.42 9.75 -13.08
C SER A 42 10.80 9.29 -11.67
N GLU A 43 10.62 10.15 -10.66
CA GLU A 43 10.92 9.82 -9.27
C GLU A 43 9.90 8.82 -8.70
N GLN A 44 8.62 9.02 -8.96
CA GLN A 44 7.56 8.09 -8.60
C GLN A 44 7.77 6.71 -9.27
N ASN A 45 8.14 6.73 -10.56
CA ASN A 45 8.46 5.50 -11.29
C ASN A 45 9.66 4.77 -10.68
N ARG A 46 10.74 5.49 -10.35
CA ARG A 46 11.91 4.92 -9.70
C ARG A 46 11.54 4.27 -8.35
N LYS A 47 10.82 4.99 -7.48
CA LYS A 47 10.36 4.46 -6.19
C LYS A 47 9.47 3.23 -6.34
N THR A 48 8.59 3.22 -7.32
CA THR A 48 7.75 2.06 -7.62
C THR A 48 8.58 0.85 -8.01
N GLN A 49 9.58 1.03 -8.89
CA GLN A 49 10.47 -0.07 -9.28
C GLN A 49 11.30 -0.60 -8.11
N GLU A 50 11.80 0.29 -7.25
CA GLU A 50 12.53 -0.09 -6.04
C GLU A 50 11.64 -0.87 -5.06
N ALA A 51 10.41 -0.42 -4.82
CA ALA A 51 9.45 -1.12 -3.99
C ALA A 51 9.10 -2.51 -4.54
N MET A 52 8.89 -2.61 -5.84
CA MET A 52 8.64 -3.90 -6.50
C MET A 52 9.84 -4.85 -6.40
N ALA A 53 11.07 -4.33 -6.55
CA ALA A 53 12.29 -5.12 -6.41
C ALA A 53 12.46 -5.63 -4.96
N ALA A 54 12.25 -4.75 -3.97
CA ALA A 54 12.29 -5.10 -2.55
C ALA A 54 11.24 -6.16 -2.19
N SER A 55 10.01 -6.03 -2.68
CA SER A 55 8.93 -7.00 -2.48
C SER A 55 9.31 -8.37 -3.06
N LYS A 56 9.83 -8.41 -4.29
CA LYS A 56 10.28 -9.66 -4.91
C LYS A 56 11.44 -10.31 -4.16
N GLN A 57 12.34 -9.52 -3.58
CA GLN A 57 13.43 -10.03 -2.77
C GLN A 57 12.89 -10.60 -1.45
N PHE A 58 12.02 -9.87 -0.76
CA PHE A 58 11.39 -10.32 0.48
C PHE A 58 10.63 -11.62 0.31
N CYS A 59 9.85 -11.79 -0.74
CA CYS A 59 9.11 -13.03 -1.00
C CYS A 59 10.02 -14.26 -1.22
N LYS A 60 11.29 -14.07 -1.58
CA LYS A 60 12.29 -15.15 -1.72
C LYS A 60 12.96 -15.53 -0.40
N GLU A 61 12.81 -14.72 0.64
CA GLU A 61 13.40 -15.01 1.94
C GLU A 61 12.75 -16.26 2.58
N PRO A 62 13.47 -16.98 3.45
CA PRO A 62 12.91 -18.12 4.17
C PRO A 62 11.67 -17.75 4.98
N LEU A 63 10.71 -18.68 5.09
CA LEU A 63 9.46 -18.47 5.83
C LEU A 63 9.72 -18.01 7.28
N THR A 64 10.73 -18.60 7.94
CA THR A 64 11.14 -18.21 9.30
C THR A 64 11.52 -16.74 9.45
N PHE A 65 12.17 -16.18 8.42
CA PHE A 65 12.48 -14.75 8.39
C PHE A 65 11.21 -13.92 8.11
N LYS A 66 10.42 -14.30 7.12
CA LYS A 66 9.19 -13.59 6.76
C LYS A 66 8.22 -13.55 7.93
N SER A 67 8.00 -14.68 8.61
CA SER A 67 7.12 -14.76 9.79
C SER A 67 7.61 -13.95 10.99
N SER A 68 8.89 -13.59 11.05
CA SER A 68 9.38 -12.66 12.07
C SER A 68 9.02 -11.18 11.82
N CYS A 69 8.49 -10.89 10.65
CA CYS A 69 8.05 -9.55 10.25
C CYS A 69 6.54 -9.34 10.46
N VAL A 70 5.98 -9.95 11.47
CA VAL A 70 4.57 -9.80 11.88
C VAL A 70 4.46 -8.79 13.01
N SER A 71 3.38 -8.01 13.03
CA SER A 71 3.08 -7.09 14.12
C SER A 71 1.66 -7.34 14.63
N ASP A 72 1.53 -7.75 15.89
CA ASP A 72 0.24 -7.93 16.57
C ASP A 72 -0.45 -6.61 16.88
N LEU A 73 0.30 -5.49 16.91
CA LEU A 73 -0.21 -4.17 17.27
C LEU A 73 -0.69 -3.36 16.07
N THR A 74 -0.21 -3.71 14.89
CA THR A 74 -0.54 -2.97 13.67
C THR A 74 -0.95 -3.97 12.61
N TYR A 75 -1.93 -3.64 11.82
CA TYR A 75 -2.31 -4.45 10.64
C TYR A 75 -1.23 -4.36 9.55
N SER A 76 0.03 -4.46 9.97
CA SER A 76 1.22 -4.34 9.14
C SER A 76 2.05 -5.59 9.29
N GLY A 77 2.73 -5.98 8.24
CA GLY A 77 3.63 -7.11 8.25
C GLY A 77 3.23 -8.21 7.29
N TYR A 78 3.83 -9.37 7.50
CA TYR A 78 3.70 -10.51 6.63
C TYR A 78 2.51 -11.39 7.02
N VAL A 79 1.75 -11.79 6.01
CA VAL A 79 0.70 -12.82 6.11
C VAL A 79 1.10 -13.95 5.18
N ALA A 80 1.21 -15.16 5.73
CA ALA A 80 1.63 -16.33 4.97
C ALA A 80 0.52 -16.85 4.05
N SER A 81 0.93 -17.52 2.97
CA SER A 81 0.00 -18.20 2.07
C SER A 81 -0.88 -19.20 2.82
N GLY A 82 -2.19 -19.06 2.67
CA GLY A 82 -3.19 -19.88 3.35
C GLY A 82 -3.66 -19.39 4.72
N GLU A 83 -3.08 -18.32 5.26
CA GLU A 83 -3.53 -17.71 6.52
C GLU A 83 -4.72 -16.78 6.34
N GLU A 84 -4.86 -16.18 5.17
CA GLU A 84 -6.02 -15.34 4.85
C GLU A 84 -7.19 -16.19 4.40
N VAL A 85 -8.38 -15.85 4.89
CA VAL A 85 -9.63 -16.58 4.56
C VAL A 85 -10.59 -15.62 3.87
N THR A 86 -10.86 -15.86 2.60
CA THR A 86 -11.85 -15.10 1.81
C THR A 86 -13.06 -15.98 1.55
N ALA A 87 -14.25 -15.50 1.92
CA ALA A 87 -15.52 -16.23 1.77
C ALA A 87 -15.48 -17.68 2.30
N GLY A 88 -14.80 -17.90 3.44
CA GLY A 88 -14.70 -19.20 4.10
C GLY A 88 -13.70 -20.19 3.47
N LYS A 89 -12.89 -19.75 2.53
CA LYS A 89 -11.83 -20.55 1.90
C LYS A 89 -10.47 -19.90 2.11
N PRO A 90 -9.41 -20.69 2.40
CA PRO A 90 -8.05 -20.19 2.46
C PRO A 90 -7.66 -19.54 1.15
N ASP A 91 -7.07 -18.35 1.23
CA ASP A 91 -6.46 -17.65 0.11
C ASP A 91 -4.95 -17.92 0.11
N PHE A 92 -4.34 -18.02 -1.07
CA PHE A 92 -2.96 -18.45 -1.21
C PHE A 92 -1.94 -17.37 -1.62
N PRO A 93 -2.26 -16.07 -1.70
CA PRO A 93 -1.25 -15.05 -1.88
C PRO A 93 -0.35 -14.95 -0.64
N GLU A 94 0.88 -14.56 -0.85
CA GLU A 94 1.72 -13.99 0.20
C GLU A 94 1.50 -12.48 0.23
N ILE A 95 1.21 -11.92 1.38
CA ILE A 95 0.90 -10.50 1.53
C ILE A 95 1.90 -9.86 2.49
N PHE A 96 2.40 -8.69 2.15
CA PHE A 96 3.11 -7.82 3.07
C PHE A 96 2.41 -6.47 3.12
N THR A 97 1.73 -6.20 4.22
CA THR A 97 0.99 -4.95 4.42
C THR A 97 1.90 -3.89 5.03
N VAL A 98 1.91 -2.71 4.41
CA VAL A 98 2.67 -1.55 4.90
C VAL A 98 1.67 -0.47 5.29
N CYS A 99 1.69 -0.07 6.55
CA CYS A 99 0.94 1.08 7.05
C CYS A 99 1.84 2.31 7.13
N LYS A 100 1.24 3.46 7.38
CA LYS A 100 1.98 4.69 7.59
C LYS A 100 2.95 4.52 8.77
N ASP A 101 4.24 4.76 8.52
CA ASP A 101 5.26 4.72 9.54
C ASP A 101 5.12 5.97 10.44
N LEU A 102 4.70 5.75 11.69
CA LEU A 102 4.56 6.79 12.69
C LEU A 102 5.55 6.53 13.82
N PRO A 103 6.19 7.58 14.35
CA PRO A 103 7.11 7.41 15.46
C PRO A 103 6.36 6.91 16.71
N VAL A 104 7.02 6.12 17.54
CA VAL A 104 6.46 5.60 18.82
C VAL A 104 6.00 6.71 19.77
N SER A 105 6.50 7.94 19.57
CA SER A 105 6.09 9.13 20.32
C SER A 105 4.74 9.70 19.87
N ASP A 106 4.22 9.31 18.70
CA ASP A 106 2.93 9.79 18.20
C ASP A 106 1.80 9.38 19.14
N GLN A 107 0.87 10.28 19.37
CA GLN A 107 -0.23 10.06 20.29
C GLN A 107 -1.15 8.92 19.86
N ARG A 108 -1.32 8.71 18.56
CA ARG A 108 -2.12 7.61 18.00
C ARG A 108 -1.48 6.26 18.29
N VAL A 109 -0.14 6.17 18.17
CA VAL A 109 0.62 4.96 18.53
C VAL A 109 0.54 4.68 20.01
N LYS A 110 0.70 5.71 20.88
CA LYS A 110 0.55 5.59 22.34
C LYS A 110 -0.84 5.19 22.77
N ALA A 111 -1.87 5.63 22.04
CA ALA A 111 -3.26 5.28 22.28
C ALA A 111 -3.65 3.90 21.73
N GLY A 112 -2.72 3.17 21.11
CA GLY A 112 -2.98 1.84 20.54
C GLY A 112 -3.93 1.85 19.35
N TRP A 113 -3.95 2.93 18.55
CA TRP A 113 -4.76 2.95 17.33
C TRP A 113 -4.28 1.88 16.36
N PRO A 114 -5.19 1.10 15.75
CA PRO A 114 -4.81 0.08 14.78
C PRO A 114 -4.23 0.71 13.52
N CYS A 115 -3.45 -0.07 12.79
CA CYS A 115 -2.85 0.31 11.50
C CYS A 115 -1.85 1.48 11.56
N HIS A 116 -1.27 1.73 12.73
CA HIS A 116 -0.22 2.73 12.93
C HIS A 116 0.94 2.13 13.72
N GLY A 117 2.13 2.58 13.44
CA GLY A 117 3.35 2.17 14.14
C GLY A 117 4.41 1.63 13.18
N GLN A 118 5.62 1.55 13.70
CA GLN A 118 6.76 1.04 12.95
C GLN A 118 6.71 -0.48 12.88
N ILE A 119 6.93 -1.02 11.68
CA ILE A 119 7.38 -2.40 11.56
C ILE A 119 8.84 -2.38 12.01
N THR A 120 9.10 -2.76 13.23
CA THR A 120 10.48 -2.89 13.71
C THR A 120 11.05 -4.16 13.10
N PRO A 121 12.01 -4.07 12.16
CA PRO A 121 12.73 -5.26 11.73
C PRO A 121 13.42 -5.84 12.95
N ILE A 122 13.16 -7.09 13.27
CA ILE A 122 13.92 -7.79 14.30
C ILE A 122 15.37 -7.73 13.84
N LYS A 123 16.20 -6.98 14.59
CA LYS A 123 17.64 -6.93 14.33
C LYS A 123 18.16 -8.35 14.34
N LYS A 124 18.73 -8.79 13.22
CA LYS A 124 19.53 -10.03 13.22
C LYS A 124 20.60 -9.86 14.31
N ALA A 125 20.54 -10.71 15.33
CA ALA A 125 21.63 -10.86 16.28
C ALA A 125 22.85 -11.44 15.57
#